data_05356ccaccb613673f671f52acd014d6
#
_entry.id   05356ccaccb613673f671f52acd014d6
#
_cell.length_a   1.000
_cell.length_b   1.000
_cell.length_c   1.000
_cell.angle_alpha   90.00
_cell.angle_beta   90.00
_cell.angle_gamma   90.00
#
_symmetry.space_group_name_H-M   'P 1'
#
loop_
_entity.id
_entity.type
_entity.pdbx_description
1 polymer ?
#
loop_
_entity_poly.entity_id
_entity_poly.type
_entity_poly.pdbx_seq_one_letter_code
_entity_poly.pdbx_strand_id
1 'polypeptide(L)'
;MAGSKKNARRQKAWIFFQDESGVSQRPSIRRTWAPKGETPVLIHAFNWSKMSICAAIGYRWDGRRSRLFFQTRQGSYNTESLIAFLDDLKRHLRRQKAILVWDGLPAHKSRAMQEYLLRQRGWLTVERLPGYAPDLNPIETMWGNIKGKELANRCAQDLVELDTAVRGGMSRVKRSRTLPFSFLKHAGLSF
;
A
#
# COMPACT_ATOMS: atom_id res chain seq x y z
N MET A 1 -5.21 18.36 0.82
CA MET A 1 -5.67 17.60 -0.39
C MET A 1 -6.20 18.47 -1.53
N ALA A 2 -6.90 19.57 -1.31
CA ALA A 2 -7.34 20.45 -2.44
C ALA A 2 -6.17 20.99 -3.28
N GLY A 3 -5.05 21.38 -2.64
CA GLY A 3 -3.84 21.81 -3.31
C GLY A 3 -3.19 20.74 -4.19
N SER A 4 -3.10 19.50 -3.70
CA SER A 4 -2.55 18.36 -4.43
C SER A 4 -3.32 18.07 -5.71
N LYS A 5 -4.65 18.11 -5.65
CA LYS A 5 -5.52 17.88 -6.83
C LYS A 5 -5.34 18.97 -7.89
N LYS A 6 -5.33 20.25 -7.48
CA LYS A 6 -5.09 21.38 -8.39
C LYS A 6 -3.72 21.27 -9.05
N ASN A 7 -2.70 20.91 -8.28
CA ASN A 7 -1.33 20.71 -8.76
C ASN A 7 -1.25 19.50 -9.73
N ALA A 8 -1.88 18.37 -9.37
CA ALA A 8 -1.93 17.18 -10.21
C ALA A 8 -2.60 17.46 -11.56
N ARG A 9 -3.72 18.18 -11.58
CA ARG A 9 -4.41 18.56 -12.83
C ARG A 9 -3.53 19.45 -13.71
N ARG A 10 -2.87 20.46 -13.12
CA ARG A 10 -1.97 21.35 -13.85
C ARG A 10 -0.80 20.63 -14.49
N GLN A 11 -0.22 19.64 -13.77
CA GLN A 11 0.94 18.88 -14.23
C GLN A 11 0.59 17.60 -14.97
N LYS A 12 -0.69 17.22 -15.06
CA LYS A 12 -1.18 15.91 -15.53
C LYS A 12 -0.50 14.74 -14.78
N ALA A 13 -0.24 14.94 -13.49
CA ALA A 13 0.48 14.01 -12.64
C ALA A 13 -0.46 12.98 -11.98
N TRP A 14 0.05 11.78 -11.72
CA TRP A 14 -0.61 10.82 -10.84
C TRP A 14 -0.52 11.28 -9.39
N ILE A 15 -1.52 10.98 -8.58
CA ILE A 15 -1.46 11.11 -7.12
C ILE A 15 -1.34 9.69 -6.56
N PHE A 16 -0.21 9.39 -5.93
CA PHE A 16 0.05 8.13 -5.26
C PHE A 16 -0.02 8.30 -3.76
N PHE A 17 -0.69 7.39 -3.10
CA PHE A 17 -0.60 7.16 -1.66
C PHE A 17 0.29 5.96 -1.44
N GLN A 18 1.32 6.11 -0.63
CA GLN A 18 2.31 5.08 -0.36
C GLN A 18 2.35 4.80 1.13
N ASP A 19 2.57 3.54 1.46
CA ASP A 19 2.71 3.07 2.84
C ASP A 19 3.35 1.67 2.88
N GLU A 20 3.85 1.28 4.06
CA GLU A 20 4.37 -0.04 4.35
C GLU A 20 3.45 -0.78 5.32
N SER A 21 3.34 -2.09 5.15
CA SER A 21 2.60 -2.96 6.08
C SER A 21 3.33 -4.25 6.34
N GLY A 22 3.36 -4.66 7.61
CA GLY A 22 3.82 -5.99 7.99
C GLY A 22 2.71 -7.01 7.87
N VAL A 23 3.08 -8.22 7.44
CA VAL A 23 2.26 -9.43 7.51
C VAL A 23 3.08 -10.57 8.09
N SER A 24 2.44 -11.53 8.73
CA SER A 24 3.09 -12.67 9.36
C SER A 24 2.30 -13.95 9.11
N GLN A 25 2.95 -15.08 9.34
CA GLN A 25 2.29 -16.39 9.29
C GLN A 25 1.23 -16.54 10.40
N ARG A 26 1.29 -15.70 11.44
CA ARG A 26 0.22 -15.66 12.45
C ARG A 26 -1.10 -15.28 11.78
N PRO A 27 -2.14 -16.13 11.87
CA PRO A 27 -3.41 -15.87 11.21
C PRO A 27 -4.10 -14.63 11.78
N SER A 28 -4.68 -13.84 10.90
CA SER A 28 -5.60 -12.76 11.28
C SER A 28 -6.96 -13.39 11.59
N ILE A 29 -7.26 -13.57 12.86
CA ILE A 29 -8.50 -14.22 13.30
C ILE A 29 -9.71 -13.36 12.92
N ARG A 30 -10.64 -13.95 12.19
CA ARG A 30 -11.89 -13.31 11.78
C ARG A 30 -13.07 -14.26 12.01
N ARG A 31 -14.23 -13.71 12.32
CA ARG A 31 -15.47 -14.50 12.39
C ARG A 31 -15.71 -15.18 11.05
N THR A 32 -16.08 -16.45 11.10
CA THR A 32 -16.42 -17.26 9.93
C THR A 32 -17.65 -18.11 10.23
N TRP A 33 -18.20 -18.73 9.19
CA TRP A 33 -19.35 -19.61 9.31
C TRP A 33 -18.89 -21.03 9.69
N ALA A 34 -19.67 -21.68 10.54
CA ALA A 34 -19.53 -23.09 10.88
C ALA A 34 -20.92 -23.73 11.02
N PRO A 35 -21.05 -25.04 10.94
CA PRO A 35 -22.28 -25.74 11.30
C PRO A 35 -22.74 -25.37 12.71
N LYS A 36 -24.05 -25.36 12.93
CA LYS A 36 -24.63 -25.07 14.25
C LYS A 36 -24.08 -26.01 15.30
N GLY A 37 -23.53 -25.45 16.38
CA GLY A 37 -22.94 -26.22 17.48
C GLY A 37 -21.44 -26.54 17.30
N GLU A 38 -20.82 -26.17 16.17
CA GLU A 38 -19.40 -26.39 15.93
C GLU A 38 -18.62 -25.11 16.04
N THR A 39 -17.46 -25.15 16.71
CA THR A 39 -16.52 -24.03 16.75
C THR A 39 -15.42 -24.25 15.71
N PRO A 40 -15.18 -23.33 14.76
CA PRO A 40 -14.09 -23.48 13.81
C PRO A 40 -12.75 -23.55 14.52
N VAL A 41 -11.94 -24.54 14.20
CA VAL A 41 -10.59 -24.75 14.74
C VAL A 41 -9.57 -24.40 13.67
N LEU A 42 -8.61 -23.53 14.02
CA LEU A 42 -7.46 -23.21 13.18
C LEU A 42 -6.24 -23.95 13.73
N ILE A 43 -5.68 -24.85 12.92
CA ILE A 43 -4.43 -25.53 13.23
C ILE A 43 -3.29 -24.68 12.67
N HIS A 44 -2.39 -24.27 13.54
CA HIS A 44 -1.28 -23.38 13.21
C HIS A 44 0.06 -23.98 13.66
N ALA A 45 1.02 -24.09 12.75
CA ALA A 45 2.42 -24.32 13.13
C ALA A 45 2.96 -23.05 13.78
N PHE A 46 3.52 -23.13 15.00
CA PHE A 46 4.00 -21.96 15.78
C PHE A 46 5.21 -21.24 15.14
N ASN A 47 5.14 -21.01 13.84
CA ASN A 47 6.13 -20.25 13.10
C ASN A 47 5.62 -18.82 12.90
N TRP A 48 6.38 -17.84 13.41
CA TRP A 48 5.98 -16.43 13.43
C TRP A 48 6.76 -15.58 12.43
N SER A 49 7.28 -16.19 11.38
CA SER A 49 8.04 -15.46 10.35
C SER A 49 7.19 -14.32 9.76
N LYS A 50 7.85 -13.23 9.47
CA LYS A 50 7.23 -11.98 9.00
C LYS A 50 7.83 -11.56 7.66
N MET A 51 7.02 -10.86 6.89
CA MET A 51 7.45 -10.14 5.71
C MET A 51 6.83 -8.73 5.68
N SER A 52 7.44 -7.85 4.93
CA SER A 52 6.92 -6.49 4.74
C SER A 52 6.47 -6.29 3.30
N ILE A 53 5.44 -5.46 3.15
CA ILE A 53 4.90 -5.02 1.87
C ILE A 53 5.06 -3.51 1.83
N CYS A 54 5.59 -2.99 0.73
CA CYS A 54 5.52 -1.57 0.41
C CYS A 54 4.63 -1.43 -0.82
N ALA A 55 3.66 -0.54 -0.77
CA ALA A 55 2.76 -0.33 -1.90
C ALA A 55 2.47 1.15 -2.13
N ALA A 56 2.16 1.48 -3.38
CA ALA A 56 1.70 2.79 -3.80
C ALA A 56 0.43 2.62 -4.65
N ILE A 57 -0.69 3.10 -4.13
CA ILE A 57 -1.96 3.16 -4.86
C ILE A 57 -2.11 4.52 -5.51
N GLY A 58 -2.23 4.56 -6.82
CA GLY A 58 -2.22 5.78 -7.61
C GLY A 58 -3.55 6.06 -8.29
N TYR A 59 -3.89 7.33 -8.35
CA TYR A 59 -5.07 7.84 -9.06
C TYR A 59 -4.63 8.85 -10.11
N ARG A 60 -5.14 8.71 -11.31
CA ARG A 60 -4.85 9.66 -12.38
C ARG A 60 -5.48 11.02 -12.05
N TRP A 61 -4.84 12.10 -12.46
CA TRP A 61 -5.26 13.48 -12.22
C TRP A 61 -6.73 13.81 -12.58
N ASP A 62 -7.33 13.04 -13.50
CA ASP A 62 -8.73 13.17 -13.95
C ASP A 62 -9.71 12.24 -13.20
N GLY A 63 -9.23 11.45 -12.24
CA GLY A 63 -10.04 10.51 -11.48
C GLY A 63 -10.57 9.30 -12.25
N ARG A 64 -10.13 9.08 -13.50
CA ARG A 64 -10.69 8.03 -14.37
C ARG A 64 -9.96 6.69 -14.28
N ARG A 65 -8.73 6.67 -13.76
CA ARG A 65 -7.89 5.46 -13.70
C ARG A 65 -7.17 5.39 -12.37
N SER A 66 -6.97 4.16 -11.93
CA SER A 66 -6.11 3.84 -10.79
C SER A 66 -4.96 2.93 -11.23
N ARG A 67 -3.89 2.89 -10.43
CA ARG A 67 -2.76 1.97 -10.56
C ARG A 67 -2.37 1.49 -9.17
N LEU A 68 -1.85 0.27 -9.10
CA LEU A 68 -1.25 -0.27 -7.91
C LEU A 68 0.16 -0.77 -8.26
N PHE A 69 1.15 -0.25 -7.55
CA PHE A 69 2.51 -0.73 -7.57
C PHE A 69 2.87 -1.24 -6.18
N PHE A 70 3.51 -2.39 -6.07
CA PHE A 70 3.88 -2.96 -4.77
C PHE A 70 5.10 -3.88 -4.90
N GLN A 71 5.77 -4.05 -3.78
CA GLN A 71 6.87 -4.98 -3.58
C GLN A 71 6.70 -5.68 -2.23
N THR A 72 7.16 -6.91 -2.14
CA THR A 72 7.23 -7.69 -0.92
C THR A 72 8.68 -8.03 -0.62
N ARG A 73 9.06 -8.10 0.66
CA ARG A 73 10.40 -8.50 1.09
C ARG A 73 10.39 -9.12 2.47
N GLN A 74 11.39 -9.93 2.75
CA GLN A 74 11.71 -10.32 4.12
C GLN A 74 12.38 -9.14 4.84
N GLY A 75 12.12 -9.00 6.13
CA GLY A 75 12.59 -7.87 6.93
C GLY A 75 11.81 -6.57 6.70
N SER A 76 12.25 -5.50 7.33
CA SER A 76 11.61 -4.19 7.28
C SER A 76 12.13 -3.34 6.12
N TYR A 77 11.32 -2.36 5.69
CA TYR A 77 11.77 -1.30 4.82
C TYR A 77 12.61 -0.29 5.61
N ASN A 78 13.70 0.14 5.02
CA ASN A 78 14.57 1.22 5.48
C ASN A 78 14.72 2.28 4.38
N THR A 79 15.45 3.33 4.63
CA THR A 79 15.66 4.42 3.65
C THR A 79 16.14 3.92 2.30
N GLU A 80 17.12 3.02 2.27
CA GLU A 80 17.70 2.50 1.01
C GLU A 80 16.68 1.70 0.21
N SER A 81 15.95 0.81 0.88
CA SER A 81 14.93 0.00 0.22
C SER A 81 13.72 0.82 -0.26
N LEU A 82 13.40 1.91 0.44
CA LEU A 82 12.37 2.86 -0.02
C LEU A 82 12.86 3.67 -1.23
N ILE A 83 14.12 4.07 -1.28
CA ILE A 83 14.71 4.71 -2.47
C ILE A 83 14.64 3.75 -3.66
N ALA A 84 15.03 2.48 -3.48
CA ALA A 84 14.92 1.47 -4.52
C ALA A 84 13.47 1.27 -4.99
N PHE A 85 12.51 1.24 -4.05
CA PHE A 85 11.07 1.19 -4.37
C PHE A 85 10.63 2.39 -5.23
N LEU A 86 11.09 3.61 -4.91
CA LEU A 86 10.76 4.81 -5.69
C LEU A 86 11.40 4.80 -7.08
N ASP A 87 12.60 4.26 -7.23
CA ASP A 87 13.23 4.07 -8.55
C ASP A 87 12.46 3.09 -9.41
N ASP A 88 11.96 1.99 -8.82
CA ASP A 88 11.11 1.03 -9.51
C ASP A 88 9.75 1.63 -9.87
N LEU A 89 9.16 2.42 -8.98
CA LEU A 89 7.93 3.16 -9.28
C LEU A 89 8.14 4.14 -10.44
N LYS A 90 9.28 4.85 -10.48
CA LYS A 90 9.65 5.73 -11.60
C LYS A 90 9.69 4.98 -12.93
N ARG A 91 10.36 3.80 -12.95
CA ARG A 91 10.40 2.92 -14.14
C ARG A 91 9.01 2.48 -14.56
N HIS A 92 8.18 2.10 -13.61
CA HIS A 92 6.79 1.70 -13.84
C HIS A 92 5.94 2.84 -14.44
N LEU A 93 6.19 4.08 -14.07
CA LEU A 93 5.46 5.26 -14.54
C LEU A 93 5.89 5.75 -15.92
N ARG A 94 6.98 5.25 -16.48
CA ARG A 94 7.42 5.59 -17.84
C ARG A 94 7.40 7.10 -18.12
N ARG A 95 8.18 7.89 -17.37
CA ARG A 95 8.30 9.36 -17.49
C ARG A 95 7.05 10.18 -17.09
N GLN A 96 5.99 9.57 -16.59
CA GLN A 96 4.84 10.32 -16.08
C GLN A 96 5.19 10.97 -14.74
N LYS A 97 4.65 12.17 -14.50
CA LYS A 97 4.83 12.87 -13.24
C LYS A 97 3.94 12.27 -12.14
N ALA A 98 4.42 12.33 -10.91
CA ALA A 98 3.72 11.84 -9.73
C ALA A 98 3.79 12.86 -8.58
N ILE A 99 2.72 12.93 -7.82
CA ILE A 99 2.65 13.50 -6.49
C ILE A 99 2.53 12.30 -5.55
N LEU A 100 3.51 12.11 -4.67
CA LEU A 100 3.53 11.06 -3.67
C LEU A 100 3.05 11.63 -2.35
N VAL A 101 2.03 11.00 -1.80
CA VAL A 101 1.48 11.32 -0.48
C VAL A 101 1.85 10.17 0.45
N TRP A 102 2.59 10.44 1.50
CA TRP A 102 3.01 9.46 2.50
C TRP A 102 3.03 10.04 3.91
N ASP A 103 3.25 9.21 4.89
CA ASP A 103 3.34 9.62 6.28
C ASP A 103 4.69 10.26 6.63
N GLY A 104 4.88 10.53 7.90
CA GLY A 104 6.08 11.19 8.41
C GLY A 104 7.07 10.25 9.09
N LEU A 105 7.18 8.97 8.71
CA LEU A 105 8.13 8.03 9.30
C LEU A 105 9.58 8.53 9.25
N PRO A 106 10.45 8.13 10.19
CA PRO A 106 11.85 8.55 10.22
C PRO A 106 12.60 8.28 8.90
N ALA A 107 12.34 7.12 8.26
CA ALA A 107 12.96 6.76 6.99
C ALA A 107 12.63 7.76 5.87
N HIS A 108 11.41 8.33 5.87
CA HIS A 108 10.95 9.34 4.91
C HIS A 108 11.60 10.72 5.15
N LYS A 109 12.15 10.96 6.34
CA LYS A 109 12.78 12.22 6.73
C LYS A 109 14.31 12.16 6.75
N SER A 110 14.89 10.98 6.50
CA SER A 110 16.33 10.79 6.54
C SER A 110 17.05 11.71 5.55
N ARG A 111 18.29 12.07 5.84
CA ARG A 111 19.13 12.91 4.96
C ARG A 111 19.27 12.30 3.57
N ALA A 112 19.54 11.00 3.48
CA ALA A 112 19.67 10.30 2.21
C ALA A 112 18.38 10.35 1.38
N MET A 113 17.20 10.19 2.02
CA MET A 113 15.91 10.33 1.33
C MET A 113 15.70 11.77 0.85
N GLN A 114 16.02 12.78 1.63
CA GLN A 114 15.88 14.18 1.24
C GLN A 114 16.79 14.51 0.02
N GLU A 115 18.04 14.08 0.05
CA GLU A 115 18.98 14.23 -1.07
C GLU A 115 18.49 13.51 -2.34
N TYR A 116 17.93 12.30 -2.19
CA TYR A 116 17.31 11.57 -3.28
C TYR A 116 16.14 12.35 -3.87
N LEU A 117 15.19 12.79 -3.05
CA LEU A 117 14.00 13.53 -3.50
C LEU A 117 14.35 14.85 -4.21
N LEU A 118 15.40 15.54 -3.77
CA LEU A 118 15.90 16.73 -4.45
C LEU A 118 16.29 16.44 -5.89
N ARG A 119 16.96 15.32 -6.14
CA ARG A 119 17.36 14.88 -7.49
C ARG A 119 16.16 14.40 -8.35
N GLN A 120 15.04 14.05 -7.74
CA GLN A 120 13.86 13.51 -8.43
C GLN A 120 12.78 14.56 -8.76
N ARG A 121 12.98 15.82 -8.46
CA ARG A 121 11.99 16.92 -8.63
C ARG A 121 11.42 17.05 -10.05
N GLY A 122 12.09 16.55 -11.06
CA GLY A 122 11.61 16.56 -12.44
C GLY A 122 10.36 15.71 -12.69
N TRP A 123 10.16 14.65 -11.88
CA TRP A 123 9.02 13.74 -12.03
C TRP A 123 8.21 13.55 -10.74
N LEU A 124 8.81 13.72 -9.56
CA LEU A 124 8.22 13.42 -8.25
C LEU A 124 8.11 14.68 -7.39
N THR A 125 6.91 14.95 -6.93
CA THR A 125 6.62 15.90 -5.85
C THR A 125 6.12 15.11 -4.65
N VAL A 126 6.60 15.42 -3.46
CA VAL A 126 6.19 14.73 -2.23
C VAL A 126 5.34 15.66 -1.39
N GLU A 127 4.21 15.14 -0.90
CA GLU A 127 3.36 15.78 0.09
C GLU A 127 3.22 14.85 1.31
N ARG A 128 3.16 15.43 2.49
CA ARG A 128 3.02 14.66 3.72
C ARG A 128 1.57 14.64 4.17
N LEU A 129 1.13 13.48 4.62
CA LEU A 129 -0.13 13.37 5.36
C LEU A 129 0.00 14.16 6.68
N PRO A 130 -1.11 14.75 7.16
CA PRO A 130 -1.15 15.30 8.52
C PRO A 130 -0.75 14.21 9.53
N GLY A 131 -0.05 14.61 10.59
CA GLY A 131 0.27 13.69 11.67
C GLY A 131 -1.01 13.09 12.28
N TYR A 132 -0.95 11.81 12.66
CA TYR A 132 -2.06 11.09 13.31
C TYR A 132 -3.37 11.03 12.51
N ALA A 133 -3.32 11.07 11.18
CA ALA A 133 -4.49 10.97 10.32
C ALA A 133 -4.41 9.76 9.35
N PRO A 134 -4.28 8.51 9.85
CA PRO A 134 -4.24 7.31 8.99
C PRO A 134 -5.52 7.14 8.18
N ASP A 135 -6.67 7.59 8.70
CA ASP A 135 -7.97 7.53 8.02
C ASP A 135 -7.99 8.29 6.70
N LEU A 136 -7.10 9.28 6.52
CA LEU A 136 -6.94 10.01 5.26
C LEU A 136 -6.06 9.27 4.23
N ASN A 137 -5.54 8.09 4.58
CA ASN A 137 -4.70 7.30 3.70
C ASN A 137 -5.49 6.12 3.10
N PRO A 138 -5.88 6.16 1.80
CA PRO A 138 -6.65 5.09 1.17
C PRO A 138 -5.94 3.73 1.22
N ILE A 139 -4.63 3.71 1.37
CA ILE A 139 -3.85 2.48 1.41
C ILE A 139 -4.08 1.69 2.71
N GLU A 140 -4.41 2.37 3.81
CA GLU A 140 -4.79 1.72 5.06
C GLU A 140 -6.08 0.89 4.90
N THR A 141 -7.06 1.44 4.19
CA THR A 141 -8.28 0.69 3.82
C THR A 141 -7.95 -0.51 2.92
N MET A 142 -6.98 -0.37 2.02
CA MET A 142 -6.50 -1.47 1.19
C MET A 142 -5.85 -2.57 2.04
N TRP A 143 -5.01 -2.21 3.04
CA TRP A 143 -4.43 -3.18 3.98
C TRP A 143 -5.51 -3.93 4.75
N GLY A 144 -6.50 -3.22 5.29
CA GLY A 144 -7.65 -3.83 5.95
C GLY A 144 -8.41 -4.81 5.06
N ASN A 145 -8.60 -4.46 3.79
CA ASN A 145 -9.27 -5.31 2.80
C ASN A 145 -8.47 -6.59 2.50
N ILE A 146 -7.15 -6.50 2.30
CA ILE A 146 -6.29 -7.66 2.01
C ILE A 146 -6.15 -8.55 3.24
N LYS A 147 -5.87 -7.95 4.41
CA LYS A 147 -5.77 -8.71 5.67
C LYS A 147 -7.09 -9.36 6.08
N GLY A 148 -8.22 -8.73 5.77
CA GLY A 148 -9.54 -9.24 6.07
C GLY A 148 -10.13 -10.24 5.07
N LYS A 149 -9.49 -10.42 3.91
CA LYS A 149 -9.93 -11.39 2.89
C LYS A 149 -8.89 -12.49 2.67
N GLU A 150 -7.75 -12.14 2.11
CA GLU A 150 -6.76 -13.12 1.68
C GLU A 150 -5.98 -13.74 2.84
N LEU A 151 -5.82 -12.98 3.94
CA LEU A 151 -5.07 -13.43 5.12
C LEU A 151 -5.98 -13.78 6.31
N ALA A 152 -7.28 -13.58 6.18
CA ALA A 152 -8.24 -13.94 7.23
C ALA A 152 -8.27 -15.45 7.45
N ASN A 153 -8.06 -15.86 8.70
CA ASN A 153 -8.04 -17.27 9.13
C ASN A 153 -7.06 -18.16 8.34
N ARG A 154 -6.08 -17.56 7.64
CA ARG A 154 -5.09 -18.31 6.88
C ARG A 154 -3.89 -18.64 7.78
N CYS A 155 -3.64 -19.94 7.94
CA CYS A 155 -2.46 -20.47 8.61
C CYS A 155 -1.40 -20.84 7.56
N ALA A 156 -0.67 -19.84 7.05
CA ALA A 156 0.36 -20.08 6.05
C ALA A 156 1.49 -20.94 6.62
N GLN A 157 1.89 -21.98 5.87
CA GLN A 157 2.93 -22.94 6.31
C GLN A 157 4.32 -22.29 6.24
N ASP A 158 4.54 -21.42 5.26
CA ASP A 158 5.80 -20.72 5.05
C ASP A 158 5.59 -19.30 4.50
N LEU A 159 6.68 -18.57 4.31
CA LEU A 159 6.64 -17.21 3.75
C LEU A 159 6.29 -17.19 2.25
N VAL A 160 6.48 -18.27 1.53
CA VAL A 160 6.15 -18.37 0.09
C VAL A 160 4.63 -18.44 -0.06
N GLU A 161 3.97 -19.25 0.76
CA GLU A 161 2.50 -19.31 0.80
C GLU A 161 1.90 -17.96 1.22
N LEU A 162 2.49 -17.32 2.24
CA LEU A 162 2.07 -16.00 2.69
C LEU A 162 2.20 -14.95 1.58
N ASP A 163 3.36 -14.90 0.90
CA ASP A 163 3.62 -13.99 -0.23
C ASP A 163 2.63 -14.24 -1.38
N THR A 164 2.36 -15.51 -1.68
CA THR A 164 1.39 -15.90 -2.72
C THR A 164 -0.01 -15.36 -2.40
N ALA A 165 -0.46 -15.49 -1.15
CA ALA A 165 -1.75 -14.95 -0.71
C ALA A 165 -1.79 -13.42 -0.81
N VAL A 166 -0.74 -12.74 -0.35
CA VAL A 166 -0.60 -11.28 -0.46
C VAL A 166 -0.65 -10.84 -1.93
N ARG A 167 0.14 -11.44 -2.80
CA ARG A 167 0.16 -11.12 -4.24
C ARG A 167 -1.19 -11.41 -4.92
N GLY A 168 -1.90 -12.42 -4.47
CA GLY A 168 -3.27 -12.70 -4.89
C GLY A 168 -4.21 -11.52 -4.60
N GLY A 169 -4.19 -11.03 -3.36
CA GLY A 169 -4.97 -9.87 -2.92
C GLY A 169 -4.59 -8.59 -3.67
N MET A 170 -3.29 -8.32 -3.81
CA MET A 170 -2.79 -7.18 -4.58
C MET A 170 -3.23 -7.24 -6.05
N SER A 171 -3.17 -8.43 -6.66
CA SER A 171 -3.60 -8.65 -8.03
C SER A 171 -5.11 -8.46 -8.20
N ARG A 172 -5.92 -8.88 -7.21
CA ARG A 172 -7.36 -8.62 -7.18
C ARG A 172 -7.65 -7.12 -7.14
N VAL A 173 -7.00 -6.38 -6.25
CA VAL A 173 -7.14 -4.93 -6.16
C VAL A 173 -6.71 -4.26 -7.47
N LYS A 174 -5.56 -4.65 -8.03
CA LYS A 174 -5.01 -4.09 -9.27
C LYS A 174 -5.93 -4.29 -10.48
N ARG A 175 -6.62 -5.43 -10.57
CA ARG A 175 -7.56 -5.73 -11.66
C ARG A 175 -8.93 -5.10 -11.49
N SER A 176 -9.30 -4.73 -10.27
CA SER A 176 -10.59 -4.12 -9.99
C SER A 176 -10.63 -2.66 -10.45
N ARG A 177 -11.68 -2.30 -11.17
CA ARG A 177 -11.94 -0.91 -11.57
C ARG A 177 -12.57 -0.08 -10.46
N THR A 178 -13.18 -0.71 -9.46
CA THR A 178 -13.97 -0.06 -8.41
C THR A 178 -13.26 -0.03 -7.06
N LEU A 179 -12.57 -1.11 -6.65
CA LEU A 179 -11.96 -1.21 -5.33
C LEU A 179 -11.00 -0.04 -5.00
N PRO A 180 -10.07 0.37 -5.88
CA PRO A 180 -9.20 1.51 -5.58
C PRO A 180 -9.99 2.78 -5.27
N PHE A 181 -11.07 3.04 -6.00
CA PHE A 181 -11.90 4.22 -5.77
C PHE A 181 -12.79 4.10 -4.52
N SER A 182 -13.20 2.89 -4.14
CA SER A 182 -13.90 2.68 -2.87
C SER A 182 -12.98 2.98 -1.68
N PHE A 183 -11.71 2.61 -1.75
CA PHE A 183 -10.72 2.96 -0.72
C PHE A 183 -10.52 4.48 -0.62
N LEU A 184 -10.43 5.15 -1.76
CA LEU A 184 -10.34 6.61 -1.80
C LEU A 184 -11.55 7.28 -1.16
N LYS A 185 -12.75 6.80 -1.50
CA LYS A 185 -14.02 7.30 -0.92
C LYS A 185 -14.09 7.06 0.59
N HIS A 186 -13.64 5.89 1.05
CA HIS A 186 -13.60 5.56 2.48
C HIS A 186 -12.68 6.50 3.27
N ALA A 187 -11.58 6.93 2.68
CA ALA A 187 -10.69 7.94 3.24
C ALA A 187 -11.26 9.39 3.14
N GLY A 188 -12.53 9.57 2.81
CA GLY A 188 -13.15 10.88 2.65
C GLY A 188 -12.67 11.68 1.44
N LEU A 189 -12.02 11.03 0.48
CA LEU A 189 -11.40 11.67 -0.68
C LEU A 189 -12.18 11.39 -1.96
N SER A 190 -12.15 12.35 -2.89
CA SER A 190 -12.77 12.26 -4.23
C SER A 190 -11.94 12.98 -5.27
N PHE A 191 -12.15 12.77 -6.56
CA PHE A 191 -11.58 13.53 -7.67
C PHE A 191 -12.61 14.48 -8.26
#